data_b902150b52a0f064345193c3c96f5281
#
_entry.id   b902150b52a0f064345193c3c96f5281
#
_cell.length_a   1.000
_cell.length_b   1.000
_cell.length_c   1.000
_cell.angle_alpha   90.00
_cell.angle_beta   90.00
_cell.angle_gamma   90.00
#
_symmetry.space_group_name_H-M   'P 1'
#
loop_
_entity.id
_entity.type
_entity.pdbx_description
1 polymer ?
#
loop_
_entity_poly.entity_id
_entity_poly.type
_entity_poly.pdbx_seq_one_letter_code
_entity_poly.pdbx_strand_id
1 'polypeptide(L)'
;MDDDTDAFDPRPDTVLVSFGDLGTKSPEVRGKMTRRLRDNVAALLDARGVDATVDAAWARVVVRTAAAGRAARVAADAAGVVSARPSVHCPADLDVLAGTLAAVARDEPPDGTYAVRARRAGDAAEHDFSSRDIERVGGRAVGDATGAAVDLDDPDRTYHVEVRDDDAYVAATAHEGPGGLPLGSQDPLVALVSGGHDSPVAAYEAMRRGSPVIPVYVSLGAYGGPDHEARAAATVRRLARYAPNFDCRLRIVPGGDLAATLVDEVGDTRMLSWRRALLRIAGTVADREGAVGVVTGEALGQKSSQTAANLAVTDAAVGLPVHRPLLAWDKADILDRAREIGTHEDSSIPVGCERLDPPFPETRATLATVEAAEPDDLLDRAAATVDELRTVAAQPL
;
A
#
# COMPACT_ATOMS: atom_id res chain seq x y z
N MET A 1 45.21 -29.54 14.26
CA MET A 1 45.31 -28.08 14.12
C MET A 1 44.31 -27.74 13.07
N ASP A 2 43.05 -27.77 13.52
CA ASP A 2 41.85 -27.61 12.65
C ASP A 2 41.82 -26.14 12.23
N ASP A 3 42.00 -25.96 10.93
CA ASP A 3 41.87 -24.66 10.25
C ASP A 3 40.37 -24.38 10.10
N ASP A 4 39.75 -23.95 11.20
CA ASP A 4 38.39 -23.47 11.24
C ASP A 4 38.36 -22.02 10.73
N THR A 5 38.82 -21.82 9.49
CA THR A 5 38.46 -20.62 8.73
C THR A 5 36.99 -20.73 8.44
N ASP A 6 36.18 -20.09 9.31
CA ASP A 6 34.78 -19.83 9.09
C ASP A 6 34.65 -19.22 7.69
N ALA A 7 34.31 -20.02 6.70
CA ALA A 7 34.29 -19.61 5.31
C ALA A 7 33.20 -18.55 5.20
N PHE A 8 33.59 -17.29 4.96
CA PHE A 8 32.68 -16.17 4.76
C PHE A 8 31.63 -16.54 3.73
N ASP A 9 30.36 -16.59 4.17
CA ASP A 9 29.23 -16.88 3.32
C ASP A 9 28.69 -15.56 2.72
N PRO A 10 28.80 -15.32 1.40
CA PRO A 10 28.35 -14.10 0.76
C PRO A 10 26.82 -14.01 0.62
N ARG A 11 26.08 -14.99 1.12
CA ARG A 11 24.59 -14.97 1.02
C ARG A 11 24.02 -13.92 1.94
N PRO A 12 23.03 -13.11 1.44
CA PRO A 12 22.35 -12.15 2.28
C PRO A 12 21.67 -12.80 3.49
N ASP A 13 21.92 -12.26 4.66
CA ASP A 13 21.39 -12.70 5.97
C ASP A 13 20.53 -11.62 6.65
N THR A 14 20.52 -10.44 6.08
CA THR A 14 19.86 -9.25 6.62
C THR A 14 19.09 -8.52 5.53
N VAL A 15 17.99 -7.83 5.88
CA VAL A 15 17.33 -6.87 4.99
C VAL A 15 17.35 -5.49 5.63
N LEU A 16 17.92 -4.52 4.93
CA LEU A 16 17.81 -3.11 5.29
C LEU A 16 16.57 -2.51 4.64
N VAL A 17 15.60 -2.13 5.48
CA VAL A 17 14.37 -1.47 5.02
C VAL A 17 14.48 0.04 5.23
N SER A 18 14.45 0.79 4.13
CA SER A 18 14.42 2.25 4.15
C SER A 18 13.00 2.77 3.97
N PHE A 19 12.71 3.89 4.63
CA PHE A 19 11.43 4.57 4.55
C PHE A 19 11.62 6.06 4.22
N GLY A 20 10.62 6.63 3.54
CA GLY A 20 10.65 8.04 3.10
C GLY A 20 10.10 9.00 4.16
N ASP A 21 9.98 10.27 3.79
CA ASP A 21 9.22 11.38 4.41
C ASP A 21 9.19 11.55 5.95
N LEU A 22 9.91 10.74 6.70
CA LEU A 22 10.02 10.89 8.15
C LEU A 22 11.12 11.87 8.56
N GLY A 23 11.97 12.29 7.62
CA GLY A 23 13.10 13.20 7.88
C GLY A 23 12.70 14.58 8.41
N THR A 24 11.52 15.07 8.04
CA THR A 24 10.96 16.36 8.47
C THR A 24 10.17 16.27 9.79
N LYS A 25 9.97 15.07 10.34
CA LYS A 25 9.23 14.85 11.58
C LYS A 25 10.13 14.97 12.80
N SER A 26 9.55 15.36 13.95
CA SER A 26 10.28 15.37 15.22
C SER A 26 10.83 13.97 15.56
N PRO A 27 11.93 13.87 16.36
CA PRO A 27 12.50 12.57 16.75
C PRO A 27 11.49 11.62 17.39
N GLU A 28 10.57 12.16 18.23
CA GLU A 28 9.53 11.38 18.88
C GLU A 28 8.54 10.77 17.87
N VAL A 29 8.02 11.59 16.94
CA VAL A 29 7.10 11.14 15.89
C VAL A 29 7.78 10.14 14.97
N ARG A 30 9.04 10.39 14.60
CA ARG A 30 9.84 9.46 13.80
C ARG A 30 9.97 8.11 14.51
N GLY A 31 10.32 8.11 15.79
CA GLY A 31 10.43 6.89 16.58
C GLY A 31 9.12 6.09 16.67
N LYS A 32 7.97 6.77 16.82
CA LYS A 32 6.65 6.12 16.79
C LYS A 32 6.37 5.49 15.43
N MET A 33 6.64 6.21 14.35
CA MET A 33 6.42 5.72 12.98
C MET A 33 7.36 4.56 12.61
N THR A 34 8.64 4.62 13.02
CA THR A 34 9.59 3.52 12.78
C THR A 34 9.15 2.24 13.52
N ARG A 35 8.71 2.35 14.77
CA ARG A 35 8.15 1.20 15.50
C ARG A 35 6.91 0.63 14.82
N ARG A 36 6.00 1.49 14.37
CA ARG A 36 4.81 1.06 13.61
C ARG A 36 5.20 0.32 12.33
N LEU A 37 6.17 0.84 11.58
CA LEU A 37 6.65 0.18 10.38
C LEU A 37 7.28 -1.18 10.68
N ARG A 38 8.10 -1.27 11.74
CA ARG A 38 8.65 -2.54 12.22
C ARG A 38 7.56 -3.57 12.48
N ASP A 39 6.51 -3.17 13.20
CA ASP A 39 5.40 -4.06 13.55
C ASP A 39 4.64 -4.52 12.30
N ASN A 40 4.44 -3.63 11.32
CA ASN A 40 3.80 -3.98 10.05
C ASN A 40 4.66 -4.94 9.21
N VAL A 41 5.97 -4.70 9.13
CA VAL A 41 6.90 -5.60 8.42
C VAL A 41 6.96 -6.96 9.10
N ALA A 42 7.03 -7.01 10.43
CA ALA A 42 7.02 -8.27 11.19
C ALA A 42 5.74 -9.06 10.93
N ALA A 43 4.58 -8.42 10.97
CA ALA A 43 3.29 -9.05 10.68
C ALA A 43 3.19 -9.58 9.24
N LEU A 44 3.72 -8.85 8.25
CA LEU A 44 3.76 -9.30 6.86
C LEU A 44 4.65 -10.52 6.68
N LEU A 45 5.83 -10.56 7.32
CA LEU A 45 6.75 -11.69 7.27
C LEU A 45 6.12 -12.93 7.91
N ASP A 46 5.53 -12.79 9.09
CA ASP A 46 4.83 -13.86 9.79
C ASP A 46 3.67 -14.42 8.95
N ALA A 47 2.79 -13.55 8.45
CA ALA A 47 1.64 -13.94 7.62
C ALA A 47 2.05 -14.67 6.32
N ARG A 48 3.28 -14.47 5.86
CA ARG A 48 3.83 -15.14 4.67
C ARG A 48 4.82 -16.27 4.98
N GLY A 49 4.90 -16.67 6.25
CA GLY A 49 5.73 -17.78 6.69
C GLY A 49 7.23 -17.55 6.44
N VAL A 50 7.71 -16.34 6.73
CA VAL A 50 9.13 -16.00 6.73
C VAL A 50 9.61 -15.85 8.16
N ASP A 51 10.44 -16.80 8.61
CA ASP A 51 11.06 -16.74 9.93
C ASP A 51 12.12 -15.64 9.95
N ALA A 52 11.94 -14.64 10.80
CA ALA A 52 12.79 -13.47 10.87
C ALA A 52 12.69 -12.74 12.20
N THR A 53 13.78 -12.10 12.61
CA THR A 53 13.79 -11.09 13.68
C THR A 53 13.74 -9.70 13.05
N VAL A 54 12.84 -8.85 13.54
CA VAL A 54 12.62 -7.50 13.00
C VAL A 54 12.85 -6.45 14.06
N ASP A 55 13.86 -5.59 13.85
CA ASP A 55 14.27 -4.54 14.76
C ASP A 55 14.11 -3.15 14.13
N ALA A 56 13.92 -2.15 14.98
CA ALA A 56 13.97 -0.73 14.60
C ALA A 56 15.29 -0.15 15.11
N ALA A 57 16.20 0.15 14.23
CA ALA A 57 17.51 0.71 14.55
C ALA A 57 17.90 1.84 13.59
N TRP A 58 18.59 2.86 14.07
CA TRP A 58 19.19 3.96 13.27
C TRP A 58 18.27 4.63 12.25
N ALA A 59 16.98 4.80 12.56
CA ALA A 59 15.97 5.24 11.60
C ALA A 59 15.84 4.29 10.38
N ARG A 60 15.98 2.99 10.61
CA ARG A 60 15.77 1.88 9.68
C ARG A 60 14.92 0.80 10.36
N VAL A 61 14.35 -0.07 9.57
CA VAL A 61 13.90 -1.39 10.02
C VAL A 61 14.91 -2.39 9.48
N VAL A 62 15.43 -3.22 10.39
CA VAL A 62 16.44 -4.26 10.09
C VAL A 62 15.77 -5.61 10.30
N VAL A 63 15.81 -6.46 9.27
CA VAL A 63 15.27 -7.82 9.32
C VAL A 63 16.43 -8.81 9.23
N ARG A 64 16.57 -9.69 10.22
CA ARG A 64 17.59 -10.76 10.21
C ARG A 64 16.91 -12.09 9.91
N THR A 65 17.38 -12.79 8.88
CA THR A 65 16.80 -14.05 8.40
C THR A 65 17.69 -14.74 7.38
N ALA A 66 17.72 -16.06 7.40
CA ALA A 66 18.38 -16.86 6.37
C ALA A 66 17.71 -16.76 4.98
N ALA A 67 16.51 -16.20 4.89
CA ALA A 67 15.74 -16.04 3.65
C ALA A 67 15.64 -14.57 3.20
N ALA A 68 16.76 -13.82 3.28
CA ALA A 68 16.78 -12.37 3.10
C ALA A 68 16.19 -11.90 1.76
N GLY A 69 16.45 -12.58 0.66
CA GLY A 69 15.84 -12.24 -0.65
C GLY A 69 14.31 -12.36 -0.67
N ARG A 70 13.75 -13.38 0.03
CA ARG A 70 12.29 -13.51 0.19
C ARG A 70 11.74 -12.47 1.15
N ALA A 71 12.44 -12.25 2.27
CA ALA A 71 12.05 -11.26 3.26
C ALA A 71 12.04 -9.84 2.68
N ALA A 72 13.00 -9.48 1.83
CA ALA A 72 13.06 -8.18 1.18
C ALA A 72 11.85 -7.93 0.27
N ARG A 73 11.45 -8.91 -0.55
CA ARG A 73 10.23 -8.82 -1.37
C ARG A 73 8.97 -8.64 -0.53
N VAL A 74 8.87 -9.36 0.59
CA VAL A 74 7.73 -9.26 1.51
C VAL A 74 7.72 -7.90 2.22
N ALA A 75 8.86 -7.45 2.73
CA ALA A 75 9.00 -6.17 3.41
C ALA A 75 8.69 -4.98 2.49
N ALA A 76 9.01 -5.10 1.20
CA ALA A 76 8.71 -4.10 0.18
C ALA A 76 7.21 -3.86 -0.02
N ASP A 77 6.32 -4.79 0.37
CA ASP A 77 4.87 -4.58 0.29
C ASP A 77 4.31 -3.68 1.42
N ALA A 78 5.10 -3.37 2.45
CA ALA A 78 4.62 -2.57 3.56
C ALA A 78 4.48 -1.08 3.20
N ALA A 79 3.32 -0.51 3.47
CA ALA A 79 3.11 0.94 3.38
C ALA A 79 4.14 1.69 4.25
N GLY A 80 4.79 2.70 3.65
CA GLY A 80 5.88 3.46 4.26
C GLY A 80 7.28 3.01 3.83
N VAL A 81 7.44 1.81 3.27
CA VAL A 81 8.73 1.33 2.74
C VAL A 81 9.02 2.02 1.40
N VAL A 82 10.24 2.53 1.26
CA VAL A 82 10.77 3.06 -0.01
C VAL A 82 11.62 1.99 -0.70
N SER A 83 12.46 1.28 0.06
CA SER A 83 13.21 0.15 -0.48
C SER A 83 13.54 -0.87 0.60
N ALA A 84 13.61 -2.14 0.22
CA ALA A 84 14.10 -3.23 1.03
C ALA A 84 15.26 -3.90 0.29
N ARG A 85 16.46 -3.90 0.93
CA ARG A 85 17.69 -4.43 0.34
C ARG A 85 18.13 -5.68 1.07
N PRO A 86 18.12 -6.86 0.43
CA PRO A 86 18.78 -8.03 0.97
C PRO A 86 20.28 -7.76 1.00
N SER A 87 20.90 -7.87 2.16
CA SER A 87 22.27 -7.44 2.42
C SER A 87 23.06 -8.53 3.13
N VAL A 88 24.35 -8.58 2.83
CA VAL A 88 25.34 -9.32 3.61
C VAL A 88 25.83 -8.42 4.73
N HIS A 89 25.66 -8.86 5.98
CA HIS A 89 26.17 -8.16 7.15
C HIS A 89 27.66 -8.51 7.38
N CYS A 90 28.47 -7.51 7.66
CA CYS A 90 29.89 -7.67 7.98
C CYS A 90 30.40 -6.55 8.89
N PRO A 91 31.58 -6.70 9.53
CA PRO A 91 32.23 -5.61 10.25
C PRO A 91 32.52 -4.39 9.37
N ALA A 92 32.48 -3.20 9.96
CA ALA A 92 32.77 -1.93 9.29
C ALA A 92 34.30 -1.71 9.18
N ASP A 93 34.97 -2.56 8.42
CA ASP A 93 36.39 -2.52 8.11
C ASP A 93 36.60 -2.50 6.59
N LEU A 94 37.57 -1.70 6.08
CA LEU A 94 37.74 -1.53 4.64
C LEU A 94 38.18 -2.81 3.92
N ASP A 95 39.02 -3.64 4.52
CA ASP A 95 39.49 -4.87 3.90
C ASP A 95 38.38 -5.92 3.90
N VAL A 96 37.60 -6.01 4.99
CA VAL A 96 36.41 -6.87 5.09
C VAL A 96 35.37 -6.43 4.07
N LEU A 97 35.11 -5.13 3.96
CA LEU A 97 34.15 -4.57 2.98
C LEU A 97 34.58 -4.87 1.54
N ALA A 98 35.88 -4.74 1.22
CA ALA A 98 36.42 -5.08 -0.09
C ALA A 98 36.21 -6.57 -0.42
N GLY A 99 36.53 -7.45 0.54
CA GLY A 99 36.31 -8.89 0.41
C GLY A 99 34.83 -9.26 0.23
N THR A 100 33.95 -8.64 1.02
CA THR A 100 32.50 -8.84 0.95
C THR A 100 31.93 -8.38 -0.40
N LEU A 101 32.32 -7.19 -0.87
CA LEU A 101 31.91 -6.67 -2.16
C LEU A 101 32.37 -7.57 -3.31
N ALA A 102 33.60 -8.07 -3.28
CA ALA A 102 34.14 -9.00 -4.26
C ALA A 102 33.35 -10.33 -4.26
N ALA A 103 32.99 -10.84 -3.09
CA ALA A 103 32.20 -12.07 -2.95
C ALA A 103 30.76 -11.90 -3.46
N VAL A 104 30.07 -10.82 -3.05
CA VAL A 104 28.72 -10.47 -3.53
C VAL A 104 28.73 -10.26 -5.05
N ALA A 105 29.76 -9.60 -5.60
CA ALA A 105 29.85 -9.35 -7.03
C ALA A 105 30.12 -10.63 -7.85
N ARG A 106 30.74 -11.66 -7.28
CA ARG A 106 30.87 -12.98 -7.94
C ARG A 106 29.57 -13.74 -7.96
N ASP A 107 28.76 -13.62 -6.90
CA ASP A 107 27.44 -14.28 -6.80
C ASP A 107 26.39 -13.57 -7.65
N GLU A 108 26.41 -12.24 -7.65
CA GLU A 108 25.53 -11.38 -8.44
C GLU A 108 26.35 -10.46 -9.35
N PRO A 109 26.94 -10.95 -10.46
CA PRO A 109 27.78 -10.14 -11.35
C PRO A 109 26.96 -9.11 -12.12
N PRO A 110 27.57 -7.97 -12.52
CA PRO A 110 26.94 -7.01 -13.42
C PRO A 110 26.85 -7.59 -14.83
N ASP A 111 25.82 -7.21 -15.59
CA ASP A 111 25.65 -7.62 -17.00
C ASP A 111 26.63 -6.88 -17.93
N GLY A 112 27.21 -5.77 -17.50
CA GLY A 112 28.17 -4.97 -18.26
C GLY A 112 28.98 -4.06 -17.36
N THR A 113 28.38 -2.96 -16.91
CA THR A 113 29.03 -1.93 -16.08
C THR A 113 28.52 -1.93 -14.65
N TYR A 114 29.29 -1.35 -13.72
CA TYR A 114 28.88 -1.26 -12.35
C TYR A 114 29.31 0.05 -11.68
N ALA A 115 28.61 0.36 -10.55
CA ALA A 115 29.04 1.34 -9.57
C ALA A 115 28.99 0.75 -8.15
N VAL A 116 29.83 1.28 -7.26
CA VAL A 116 29.69 1.10 -5.81
C VAL A 116 29.21 2.43 -5.21
N ARG A 117 28.16 2.39 -4.41
CA ARG A 117 27.60 3.55 -3.71
C ARG A 117 27.63 3.29 -2.21
N ALA A 118 28.38 4.10 -1.49
CA ALA A 118 28.53 3.95 -0.06
C ALA A 118 27.87 5.09 0.72
N ARG A 119 27.22 4.75 1.81
CA ARG A 119 26.69 5.70 2.78
C ARG A 119 27.17 5.33 4.18
N ARG A 120 27.75 6.30 4.86
CA ARG A 120 28.03 6.21 6.30
C ARG A 120 26.98 7.00 7.06
N ALA A 121 26.45 6.46 8.14
CA ALA A 121 25.57 7.14 9.07
C ALA A 121 26.05 6.83 10.49
N GLY A 122 26.01 7.81 11.38
CA GLY A 122 26.62 7.82 12.69
C GLY A 122 27.62 8.99 12.80
N ASP A 123 28.47 8.97 13.81
CA ASP A 123 29.51 9.99 13.96
C ASP A 123 30.63 9.77 12.92
N ALA A 124 30.97 10.84 12.21
CA ALA A 124 32.06 10.78 11.21
C ALA A 124 33.42 10.44 11.82
N ALA A 125 33.56 10.60 13.15
CA ALA A 125 34.80 10.31 13.87
C ALA A 125 34.96 8.83 14.29
N GLU A 126 33.93 8.00 14.14
CA GLU A 126 34.00 6.58 14.56
C GLU A 126 34.87 5.72 13.63
N HIS A 127 35.10 6.16 12.39
CA HIS A 127 35.91 5.43 11.41
C HIS A 127 36.99 6.33 10.82
N ASP A 128 38.15 5.77 10.56
CA ASP A 128 39.30 6.42 9.90
C ASP A 128 39.20 6.45 8.36
N PHE A 129 38.04 5.98 7.79
CA PHE A 129 37.75 5.98 6.36
C PHE A 129 36.45 6.72 6.04
N SER A 130 36.35 7.23 4.83
CA SER A 130 35.17 7.93 4.30
C SER A 130 34.33 7.03 3.38
N SER A 131 33.09 7.46 3.03
CA SER A 131 32.27 6.79 2.00
C SER A 131 32.98 6.69 0.66
N ARG A 132 33.80 7.69 0.30
CA ARG A 132 34.62 7.67 -0.92
C ARG A 132 35.76 6.63 -0.88
N ASP A 133 36.32 6.37 0.31
CA ASP A 133 37.29 5.31 0.46
C ASP A 133 36.67 3.94 0.25
N ILE A 134 35.49 3.72 0.79
CA ILE A 134 34.71 2.50 0.55
C ILE A 134 34.40 2.33 -0.94
N GLU A 135 33.91 3.38 -1.61
CA GLU A 135 33.58 3.36 -3.05
C GLU A 135 34.84 3.06 -3.88
N ARG A 136 36.00 3.64 -3.52
CA ARG A 136 37.25 3.44 -4.23
C ARG A 136 37.82 2.04 -4.02
N VAL A 137 37.91 1.57 -2.78
CA VAL A 137 38.47 0.25 -2.44
C VAL A 137 37.53 -0.85 -2.91
N GLY A 138 36.23 -0.73 -2.63
CA GLY A 138 35.20 -1.67 -3.04
C GLY A 138 35.03 -1.72 -4.56
N GLY A 139 35.08 -0.55 -5.25
CA GLY A 139 35.07 -0.51 -6.71
C GLY A 139 36.19 -1.34 -7.33
N ARG A 140 37.44 -1.20 -6.83
CA ARG A 140 38.56 -2.05 -7.30
C ARG A 140 38.29 -3.52 -7.06
N ALA A 141 37.82 -3.88 -5.85
CA ALA A 141 37.55 -5.27 -5.49
C ALA A 141 36.49 -5.92 -6.39
N VAL A 142 35.42 -5.17 -6.75
CA VAL A 142 34.40 -5.63 -7.70
C VAL A 142 34.98 -5.80 -9.12
N GLY A 143 35.77 -4.80 -9.60
CA GLY A 143 36.41 -4.88 -10.90
C GLY A 143 37.37 -6.06 -11.02
N ASP A 144 38.20 -6.28 -10.00
CA ASP A 144 39.14 -7.40 -9.95
C ASP A 144 38.42 -8.75 -9.89
N ALA A 145 37.26 -8.80 -9.24
CA ALA A 145 36.47 -10.02 -9.06
C ALA A 145 35.64 -10.41 -10.30
N THR A 146 35.20 -9.42 -11.10
CA THR A 146 34.24 -9.63 -12.22
C THR A 146 34.83 -9.33 -13.58
N GLY A 147 35.87 -8.52 -13.67
CA GLY A 147 36.40 -7.99 -14.93
C GLY A 147 35.52 -6.90 -15.57
N ALA A 148 34.45 -6.49 -14.92
CA ALA A 148 33.51 -5.47 -15.43
C ALA A 148 34.11 -4.06 -15.38
N ALA A 149 33.58 -3.15 -16.21
CA ALA A 149 33.99 -1.76 -16.25
C ALA A 149 33.16 -0.90 -15.29
N VAL A 150 33.79 0.16 -14.74
CA VAL A 150 33.09 1.12 -13.87
C VAL A 150 32.33 2.12 -14.74
N ASP A 151 31.04 2.34 -14.44
CA ASP A 151 30.24 3.46 -14.91
C ASP A 151 29.55 4.10 -13.69
N LEU A 152 29.85 5.39 -13.43
CA LEU A 152 29.30 6.10 -12.29
C LEU A 152 28.00 6.84 -12.62
N ASP A 153 27.70 7.03 -13.91
CA ASP A 153 26.54 7.81 -14.33
C ASP A 153 25.33 6.91 -14.63
N ASP A 154 25.52 5.82 -15.38
CA ASP A 154 24.47 4.89 -15.79
C ASP A 154 24.93 3.42 -15.70
N PRO A 155 25.22 2.90 -14.50
CA PRO A 155 25.71 1.53 -14.33
C PRO A 155 24.59 0.50 -14.53
N ASP A 156 24.89 -0.62 -15.17
CA ASP A 156 23.97 -1.77 -15.26
C ASP A 156 23.66 -2.37 -13.89
N ARG A 157 24.63 -2.27 -12.94
CA ARG A 157 24.43 -2.70 -11.55
C ARG A 157 25.08 -1.74 -10.56
N THR A 158 24.34 -1.46 -9.48
CA THR A 158 24.87 -0.70 -8.34
C THR A 158 24.97 -1.58 -7.11
N TYR A 159 26.18 -1.71 -6.57
CA TYR A 159 26.42 -2.31 -5.25
C TYR A 159 26.31 -1.22 -4.19
N HIS A 160 25.45 -1.43 -3.21
CA HIS A 160 25.19 -0.48 -2.13
C HIS A 160 25.90 -0.93 -0.86
N VAL A 161 26.60 -0.01 -0.21
CA VAL A 161 27.21 -0.22 1.11
C VAL A 161 26.61 0.78 2.09
N GLU A 162 26.07 0.29 3.20
CA GLU A 162 25.64 1.15 4.30
C GLU A 162 26.43 0.77 5.56
N VAL A 163 27.17 1.75 6.11
CA VAL A 163 27.96 1.59 7.35
C VAL A 163 27.23 2.29 8.49
N ARG A 164 27.10 1.59 9.61
CA ARG A 164 26.41 2.01 10.83
C ARG A 164 27.20 1.53 12.05
N ASP A 165 27.75 2.45 12.81
CA ASP A 165 28.57 2.11 13.96
C ASP A 165 29.65 1.07 13.53
N ASP A 166 29.77 -0.05 14.22
CA ASP A 166 30.73 -1.12 13.90
C ASP A 166 30.22 -2.10 12.81
N ASP A 167 29.01 -1.89 12.27
CA ASP A 167 28.36 -2.79 11.33
C ASP A 167 28.35 -2.20 9.91
N ALA A 168 28.48 -3.08 8.91
CA ALA A 168 28.31 -2.74 7.51
C ALA A 168 27.38 -3.74 6.80
N TYR A 169 26.70 -3.26 5.77
CA TYR A 169 25.71 -3.99 5.00
C TYR A 169 25.97 -3.79 3.52
N VAL A 170 26.19 -4.89 2.80
CA VAL A 170 26.47 -4.89 1.35
C VAL A 170 25.32 -5.52 0.60
N ALA A 171 24.75 -4.80 -0.37
CA ALA A 171 23.63 -5.24 -1.18
C ALA A 171 23.88 -5.02 -2.67
N ALA A 172 23.54 -6.00 -3.51
CA ALA A 172 23.58 -5.91 -4.97
C ALA A 172 22.21 -5.59 -5.59
N THR A 173 21.12 -5.84 -4.84
CA THR A 173 19.75 -5.66 -5.31
C THR A 173 18.92 -4.83 -4.33
N ALA A 174 17.82 -4.25 -4.83
CA ALA A 174 16.84 -3.54 -4.04
C ALA A 174 15.44 -3.86 -4.55
N HIS A 175 14.50 -4.04 -3.63
CA HIS A 175 13.07 -4.12 -3.94
C HIS A 175 12.42 -2.79 -3.55
N GLU A 176 11.83 -2.11 -4.53
CA GLU A 176 11.13 -0.85 -4.29
C GLU A 176 9.81 -1.11 -3.56
N GLY A 177 9.51 -0.26 -2.59
CA GLY A 177 8.26 -0.29 -1.85
C GLY A 177 7.29 0.82 -2.29
N PRO A 178 6.04 0.81 -1.80
CA PRO A 178 5.00 1.77 -2.22
C PRO A 178 5.24 3.19 -1.71
N GLY A 179 6.21 3.41 -0.85
CA GLY A 179 6.39 4.69 -0.17
C GLY A 179 5.23 5.03 0.77
N GLY A 180 4.99 6.31 0.98
CA GLY A 180 3.91 6.79 1.83
C GLY A 180 4.25 6.78 3.32
N LEU A 181 3.28 6.40 4.16
CA LEU A 181 3.39 6.37 5.63
C LEU A 181 3.09 4.97 6.16
N PRO A 182 3.68 4.57 7.29
CA PRO A 182 3.37 3.29 7.92
C PRO A 182 1.87 3.16 8.23
N LEU A 183 1.26 2.06 7.82
CA LEU A 183 -0.15 1.79 8.07
C LEU A 183 -0.45 1.83 9.57
N GLY A 184 -1.56 2.47 9.98
CA GLY A 184 -1.91 2.74 11.37
C GLY A 184 -1.20 3.96 11.96
N SER A 185 -0.54 4.80 11.13
CA SER A 185 -0.03 6.12 11.55
C SER A 185 -1.05 7.23 11.40
N GLN A 186 -2.17 6.95 10.74
CA GLN A 186 -3.36 7.80 10.63
C GLN A 186 -4.58 7.05 11.16
N ASP A 187 -5.66 7.79 11.41
CA ASP A 187 -6.92 7.23 11.87
C ASP A 187 -7.60 6.39 10.77
N PRO A 188 -8.46 5.42 11.15
CA PRO A 188 -9.15 4.56 10.19
C PRO A 188 -10.16 5.31 9.33
N LEU A 189 -10.37 4.81 8.12
CA LEU A 189 -11.34 5.32 7.15
C LEU A 189 -12.27 4.19 6.69
N VAL A 190 -13.54 4.48 6.48
CA VAL A 190 -14.45 3.55 5.80
C VAL A 190 -14.19 3.62 4.30
N ALA A 191 -13.91 2.48 3.68
CA ALA A 191 -13.72 2.38 2.23
C ALA A 191 -14.93 1.71 1.58
N LEU A 192 -15.67 2.45 0.74
CA LEU A 192 -16.72 1.87 -0.09
C LEU A 192 -16.06 1.03 -1.18
N VAL A 193 -16.23 -0.29 -1.11
CA VAL A 193 -15.68 -1.23 -2.08
C VAL A 193 -16.76 -1.80 -2.99
N SER A 194 -16.44 -1.96 -4.25
CA SER A 194 -17.29 -2.59 -5.26
C SER A 194 -16.52 -3.71 -5.96
N GLY A 195 -17.17 -4.44 -6.84
CA GLY A 195 -16.49 -5.40 -7.72
C GLY A 195 -15.70 -4.77 -8.88
N GLY A 196 -15.53 -3.45 -8.92
CA GLY A 196 -14.82 -2.73 -9.97
C GLY A 196 -13.36 -2.41 -9.58
N HIS A 197 -12.56 -1.92 -10.56
CA HIS A 197 -11.13 -1.65 -10.40
C HIS A 197 -10.81 -0.44 -9.51
N ASP A 198 -11.67 0.58 -9.47
CA ASP A 198 -11.35 1.88 -8.90
C ASP A 198 -11.38 1.86 -7.36
N SER A 199 -12.39 1.22 -6.77
CA SER A 199 -12.57 1.23 -5.33
C SER A 199 -11.45 0.52 -4.54
N PRO A 200 -10.91 -0.65 -4.98
CA PRO A 200 -9.76 -1.24 -4.28
C PRO A 200 -8.48 -0.43 -4.42
N VAL A 201 -8.26 0.22 -5.57
CA VAL A 201 -7.11 1.12 -5.74
C VAL A 201 -7.23 2.31 -4.80
N ALA A 202 -8.41 2.93 -4.69
CA ALA A 202 -8.64 4.02 -3.75
C ALA A 202 -8.42 3.60 -2.28
N ALA A 203 -8.91 2.44 -1.90
CA ALA A 203 -8.68 1.88 -0.56
C ALA A 203 -7.18 1.65 -0.29
N TYR A 204 -6.46 1.06 -1.25
CA TYR A 204 -5.02 0.86 -1.15
C TYR A 204 -4.24 2.18 -1.03
N GLU A 205 -4.60 3.22 -1.81
CA GLU A 205 -3.96 4.53 -1.71
C GLU A 205 -4.19 5.19 -0.33
N ALA A 206 -5.35 4.98 0.30
CA ALA A 206 -5.57 5.40 1.68
C ALA A 206 -4.68 4.61 2.67
N MET A 207 -4.57 3.28 2.49
CA MET A 207 -3.67 2.43 3.30
C MET A 207 -2.21 2.87 3.14
N ARG A 208 -1.78 3.16 1.91
CA ARG A 208 -0.45 3.67 1.61
C ARG A 208 -0.15 5.02 2.30
N ARG A 209 -1.18 5.83 2.57
CA ARG A 209 -1.05 7.07 3.33
C ARG A 209 -1.19 6.90 4.84
N GLY A 210 -1.23 5.65 5.31
CA GLY A 210 -1.15 5.29 6.72
C GLY A 210 -2.50 5.06 7.41
N SER A 211 -3.64 5.20 6.70
CA SER A 211 -4.98 4.97 7.26
C SER A 211 -5.40 3.51 7.10
N PRO A 212 -5.63 2.76 8.18
CA PRO A 212 -6.34 1.49 8.09
C PRO A 212 -7.71 1.69 7.45
N VAL A 213 -8.13 0.75 6.60
CA VAL A 213 -9.43 0.83 5.95
C VAL A 213 -10.41 -0.18 6.54
N ILE A 214 -11.66 0.24 6.68
CA ILE A 214 -12.83 -0.57 7.04
C ILE A 214 -13.62 -0.77 5.75
N PRO A 215 -13.48 -1.92 5.05
CA PRO A 215 -14.14 -2.13 3.77
C PRO A 215 -15.63 -2.35 3.95
N VAL A 216 -16.44 -1.59 3.21
CA VAL A 216 -17.90 -1.70 3.19
C VAL A 216 -18.36 -1.95 1.76
N TYR A 217 -19.13 -3.02 1.57
CA TYR A 217 -19.86 -3.33 0.35
C TYR A 217 -21.36 -3.22 0.59
N VAL A 218 -22.05 -2.46 -0.23
CA VAL A 218 -23.51 -2.36 -0.18
C VAL A 218 -24.09 -3.29 -1.25
N SER A 219 -24.79 -4.32 -0.80
CA SER A 219 -25.41 -5.32 -1.70
C SER A 219 -26.61 -4.72 -2.42
N LEU A 220 -26.63 -4.87 -3.75
CA LEU A 220 -27.73 -4.41 -4.59
C LEU A 220 -28.90 -5.41 -4.67
N GLY A 221 -28.88 -6.50 -3.90
CA GLY A 221 -29.90 -7.54 -3.95
C GLY A 221 -30.10 -8.09 -5.37
N ALA A 222 -31.33 -8.04 -5.87
CA ALA A 222 -31.70 -8.54 -7.20
C ALA A 222 -31.00 -7.78 -8.37
N TYR A 223 -30.57 -6.54 -8.14
CA TYR A 223 -29.87 -5.74 -9.15
C TYR A 223 -28.38 -6.08 -9.26
N GLY A 224 -27.77 -6.64 -8.21
CA GLY A 224 -26.35 -7.00 -8.19
C GLY A 224 -26.10 -8.48 -8.50
N GLY A 225 -26.72 -9.35 -7.74
CA GLY A 225 -26.48 -10.80 -7.76
C GLY A 225 -25.30 -11.25 -6.91
N PRO A 226 -25.15 -12.58 -6.69
CA PRO A 226 -24.14 -13.15 -5.77
C PRO A 226 -22.70 -12.96 -6.22
N ASP A 227 -22.44 -12.85 -7.52
CA ASP A 227 -21.09 -12.70 -8.06
C ASP A 227 -20.43 -11.37 -7.65
N HIS A 228 -21.23 -10.32 -7.42
CA HIS A 228 -20.73 -9.00 -7.03
C HIS A 228 -20.21 -9.00 -5.60
N GLU A 229 -20.90 -9.67 -4.70
CA GLU A 229 -20.47 -9.83 -3.33
C GLU A 229 -19.20 -10.69 -3.25
N ALA A 230 -19.18 -11.80 -4.00
CA ALA A 230 -18.00 -12.67 -4.07
C ALA A 230 -16.76 -11.93 -4.57
N ARG A 231 -16.92 -11.04 -5.56
CA ARG A 231 -15.85 -10.18 -6.08
C ARG A 231 -15.40 -9.14 -5.06
N ALA A 232 -16.33 -8.45 -4.41
CA ALA A 232 -15.97 -7.52 -3.34
C ALA A 232 -15.20 -8.23 -2.23
N ALA A 233 -15.60 -9.45 -1.87
CA ALA A 233 -14.88 -10.27 -0.90
C ALA A 233 -13.49 -10.70 -1.39
N ALA A 234 -13.34 -11.08 -2.66
CA ALA A 234 -12.06 -11.42 -3.26
C ALA A 234 -11.11 -10.22 -3.27
N THR A 235 -11.59 -9.06 -3.69
CA THR A 235 -10.86 -7.79 -3.67
C THR A 235 -10.38 -7.43 -2.26
N VAL A 236 -11.25 -7.53 -1.26
CA VAL A 236 -10.88 -7.22 0.14
C VAL A 236 -9.85 -8.22 0.68
N ARG A 237 -9.93 -9.50 0.31
CA ARG A 237 -8.87 -10.47 0.65
C ARG A 237 -7.51 -10.08 0.07
N ARG A 238 -7.46 -9.54 -1.17
CA ARG A 238 -6.22 -9.01 -1.76
C ARG A 238 -5.68 -7.82 -0.95
N LEU A 239 -6.52 -6.87 -0.57
CA LEU A 239 -6.13 -5.73 0.26
C LEU A 239 -5.64 -6.15 1.65
N ALA A 240 -6.29 -7.13 2.28
CA ALA A 240 -5.90 -7.67 3.58
C ALA A 240 -4.47 -8.24 3.62
N ARG A 241 -3.92 -8.68 2.47
CA ARG A 241 -2.53 -9.15 2.36
C ARG A 241 -1.49 -8.07 2.67
N TYR A 242 -1.85 -6.79 2.55
CA TYR A 242 -1.00 -5.64 2.87
C TYR A 242 -1.17 -5.15 4.31
N ALA A 243 -2.13 -5.69 5.04
CA ALA A 243 -2.51 -5.24 6.37
C ALA A 243 -2.87 -6.40 7.33
N PRO A 244 -2.02 -7.44 7.47
CA PRO A 244 -2.37 -8.65 8.23
C PRO A 244 -2.61 -8.41 9.73
N ASN A 245 -2.08 -7.32 10.28
CA ASN A 245 -2.24 -6.90 11.67
C ASN A 245 -3.36 -5.85 11.88
N PHE A 246 -4.24 -5.64 10.87
CA PHE A 246 -5.41 -4.76 10.97
C PHE A 246 -6.69 -5.52 10.61
N ASP A 247 -7.82 -5.06 11.14
CA ASP A 247 -9.12 -5.64 10.81
C ASP A 247 -9.62 -5.16 9.45
N CYS A 248 -9.29 -5.92 8.41
CA CYS A 248 -9.72 -5.68 7.03
C CYS A 248 -10.89 -6.58 6.60
N ARG A 249 -11.72 -7.05 7.55
CA ARG A 249 -12.92 -7.86 7.22
C ARG A 249 -13.93 -7.04 6.43
N LEU A 250 -14.59 -7.67 5.46
CA LEU A 250 -15.61 -7.00 4.66
C LEU A 250 -16.91 -6.85 5.46
N ARG A 251 -17.43 -5.62 5.55
CA ARG A 251 -18.78 -5.31 6.05
C ARG A 251 -19.72 -5.28 4.87
N ILE A 252 -20.77 -6.09 4.91
CA ILE A 252 -21.78 -6.17 3.87
C ILE A 252 -23.07 -5.62 4.44
N VAL A 253 -23.59 -4.57 3.79
CA VAL A 253 -24.85 -3.89 4.15
C VAL A 253 -25.89 -4.20 3.08
N PRO A 254 -27.11 -4.64 3.43
CA PRO A 254 -28.17 -4.87 2.46
C PRO A 254 -28.71 -3.52 1.93
N GLY A 255 -28.63 -3.31 0.60
CA GLY A 255 -29.12 -2.09 -0.06
C GLY A 255 -30.14 -2.39 -1.15
N GLY A 256 -30.57 -3.66 -1.29
CA GLY A 256 -31.46 -4.09 -2.37
C GLY A 256 -32.79 -3.36 -2.39
N ASP A 257 -33.43 -3.16 -1.23
CA ASP A 257 -34.71 -2.47 -1.12
C ASP A 257 -34.59 -0.97 -1.42
N LEU A 258 -33.46 -0.34 -1.01
CA LEU A 258 -33.17 1.04 -1.40
C LEU A 258 -32.98 1.17 -2.91
N ALA A 259 -32.26 0.23 -3.52
CA ALA A 259 -32.06 0.20 -4.96
C ALA A 259 -33.39 0.03 -5.71
N ALA A 260 -34.28 -0.87 -5.25
CA ALA A 260 -35.61 -1.08 -5.82
C ALA A 260 -36.46 0.20 -5.75
N THR A 261 -36.53 0.82 -4.57
CA THR A 261 -37.25 2.10 -4.38
C THR A 261 -36.74 3.17 -5.36
N LEU A 262 -35.43 3.32 -5.49
CA LEU A 262 -34.86 4.32 -6.40
C LEU A 262 -35.13 4.02 -7.88
N VAL A 263 -35.17 2.76 -8.26
CA VAL A 263 -35.54 2.37 -9.64
C VAL A 263 -37.01 2.72 -9.95
N ASP A 264 -37.87 2.51 -8.99
CA ASP A 264 -39.32 2.70 -9.17
C ASP A 264 -39.72 4.18 -9.08
N GLU A 265 -39.08 4.97 -8.21
CA GLU A 265 -39.55 6.31 -7.84
C GLU A 265 -38.67 7.45 -8.38
N VAL A 266 -37.38 7.21 -8.71
CA VAL A 266 -36.44 8.28 -9.08
C VAL A 266 -36.00 8.16 -10.54
N GLY A 267 -36.10 9.27 -11.27
CA GLY A 267 -35.70 9.38 -12.68
C GLY A 267 -34.22 9.65 -12.89
N ASP A 268 -33.90 10.75 -13.58
CA ASP A 268 -32.55 11.10 -14.08
C ASP A 268 -31.51 11.32 -12.97
N THR A 269 -31.95 11.65 -11.76
CA THR A 269 -31.07 11.84 -10.57
C THR A 269 -30.82 10.57 -9.78
N ARG A 270 -31.38 9.42 -10.18
CA ARG A 270 -31.32 8.12 -9.47
C ARG A 270 -29.90 7.76 -9.00
N MET A 271 -28.92 7.89 -9.87
CA MET A 271 -27.54 7.57 -9.52
C MET A 271 -26.94 8.50 -8.47
N LEU A 272 -27.40 9.74 -8.40
CA LEU A 272 -26.98 10.68 -7.37
C LEU A 272 -27.62 10.31 -6.02
N SER A 273 -28.92 10.03 -6.01
CA SER A 273 -29.63 9.56 -4.81
C SER A 273 -29.02 8.24 -4.27
N TRP A 274 -28.69 7.29 -5.18
CA TRP A 274 -27.96 6.08 -4.79
C TRP A 274 -26.59 6.37 -4.14
N ARG A 275 -25.80 7.28 -4.72
CA ARG A 275 -24.50 7.66 -4.14
C ARG A 275 -24.67 8.37 -2.80
N ARG A 276 -25.69 9.19 -2.64
CA ARG A 276 -26.05 9.82 -1.36
C ARG A 276 -26.35 8.76 -0.30
N ALA A 277 -27.16 7.75 -0.65
CA ALA A 277 -27.44 6.61 0.23
C ALA A 277 -26.16 5.82 0.60
N LEU A 278 -25.27 5.55 -0.36
CA LEU A 278 -23.97 4.89 -0.10
C LEU A 278 -23.09 5.69 0.88
N LEU A 279 -22.99 7.01 0.70
CA LEU A 279 -22.22 7.86 1.60
C LEU A 279 -22.85 7.95 2.99
N ARG A 280 -24.18 7.96 3.09
CA ARG A 280 -24.89 7.91 4.36
C ARG A 280 -24.64 6.59 5.10
N ILE A 281 -24.70 5.45 4.40
CA ILE A 281 -24.36 4.13 4.95
C ILE A 281 -22.91 4.14 5.46
N ALA A 282 -21.97 4.61 4.63
CA ALA A 282 -20.55 4.66 4.99
C ALA A 282 -20.30 5.55 6.22
N GLY A 283 -20.95 6.70 6.30
CA GLY A 283 -20.90 7.58 7.46
C GLY A 283 -21.44 6.91 8.73
N THR A 284 -22.57 6.21 8.64
CA THR A 284 -23.14 5.47 9.77
C THR A 284 -22.22 4.33 10.24
N VAL A 285 -21.56 3.62 9.33
CA VAL A 285 -20.53 2.62 9.70
C VAL A 285 -19.33 3.30 10.35
N ALA A 286 -18.90 4.46 9.82
CA ALA A 286 -17.77 5.20 10.38
C ALA A 286 -18.04 5.62 11.82
N ASP A 287 -19.23 6.14 12.11
CA ASP A 287 -19.65 6.51 13.48
C ASP A 287 -19.64 5.30 14.42
N ARG A 288 -20.05 4.12 13.95
CA ARG A 288 -20.07 2.88 14.76
C ARG A 288 -18.69 2.30 15.02
N GLU A 289 -17.81 2.37 14.04
CA GLU A 289 -16.49 1.73 14.11
C GLU A 289 -15.35 2.74 14.41
N GLY A 290 -15.67 4.01 14.65
CA GLY A 290 -14.71 5.05 15.03
C GLY A 290 -13.79 5.50 13.90
N ALA A 291 -14.27 5.45 12.66
CA ALA A 291 -13.54 6.01 11.51
C ALA A 291 -13.79 7.52 11.36
N VAL A 292 -12.84 8.24 10.82
CA VAL A 292 -12.87 9.71 10.72
C VAL A 292 -13.20 10.24 9.33
N GLY A 293 -13.48 9.37 8.37
CA GLY A 293 -13.80 9.75 6.99
C GLY A 293 -14.19 8.56 6.12
N VAL A 294 -14.58 8.84 4.90
CA VAL A 294 -14.99 7.87 3.89
C VAL A 294 -14.05 7.94 2.69
N VAL A 295 -13.71 6.79 2.11
CA VAL A 295 -12.92 6.68 0.87
C VAL A 295 -13.78 6.12 -0.25
N THR A 296 -13.76 6.76 -1.41
CA THR A 296 -14.43 6.30 -2.62
C THR A 296 -13.47 6.22 -3.81
N GLY A 297 -13.76 5.31 -4.76
CA GLY A 297 -13.00 5.16 -6.01
C GLY A 297 -13.46 6.08 -7.14
N GLU A 298 -14.02 7.24 -6.83
CA GLU A 298 -14.51 8.19 -7.82
C GLU A 298 -13.34 8.94 -8.49
N ALA A 299 -13.42 9.04 -9.84
CA ALA A 299 -12.53 9.86 -10.65
C ALA A 299 -13.36 10.90 -11.42
N LEU A 300 -12.88 12.13 -11.49
CA LEU A 300 -13.63 13.26 -12.04
C LEU A 300 -13.93 13.03 -13.54
N GLY A 301 -15.20 13.12 -13.90
CA GLY A 301 -15.67 13.00 -15.29
C GLY A 301 -15.70 11.56 -15.84
N GLN A 302 -15.35 10.54 -15.06
CA GLN A 302 -15.36 9.15 -15.51
C GLN A 302 -16.79 8.59 -15.71
N LYS A 303 -17.75 9.06 -14.94
CA LYS A 303 -19.18 8.77 -15.05
C LYS A 303 -19.98 10.07 -14.99
N SER A 304 -21.21 10.06 -15.54
CA SER A 304 -22.13 11.21 -15.47
C SER A 304 -22.39 11.69 -14.05
N SER A 305 -22.45 10.78 -13.09
CA SER A 305 -22.61 11.09 -11.65
C SER A 305 -21.35 11.63 -10.97
N GLN A 306 -20.19 11.63 -11.63
CA GLN A 306 -18.89 12.02 -11.07
C GLN A 306 -18.39 13.37 -11.64
N THR A 307 -19.28 14.26 -12.01
CA THR A 307 -18.93 15.63 -12.34
C THR A 307 -18.67 16.45 -11.06
N ALA A 308 -17.90 17.53 -11.15
CA ALA A 308 -17.61 18.37 -9.99
C ALA A 308 -18.89 18.89 -9.30
N ALA A 309 -19.92 19.26 -10.08
CA ALA A 309 -21.20 19.68 -9.54
C ALA A 309 -21.90 18.53 -8.79
N ASN A 310 -21.93 17.34 -9.36
CA ASN A 310 -22.61 16.18 -8.78
C ASN A 310 -21.89 15.66 -7.52
N LEU A 311 -20.54 15.73 -7.45
CA LEU A 311 -19.80 15.38 -6.24
C LEU A 311 -20.18 16.25 -5.05
N ALA A 312 -20.37 17.57 -5.27
CA ALA A 312 -20.83 18.46 -4.20
C ALA A 312 -22.22 18.10 -3.68
N VAL A 313 -23.11 17.61 -4.55
CA VAL A 313 -24.46 17.15 -4.17
C VAL A 313 -24.38 15.85 -3.37
N THR A 314 -23.55 14.91 -3.79
CA THR A 314 -23.45 13.63 -3.09
C THR A 314 -22.79 13.79 -1.71
N ASP A 315 -21.80 14.66 -1.56
CA ASP A 315 -21.09 14.90 -0.30
C ASP A 315 -22.00 15.46 0.80
N ALA A 316 -23.07 16.18 0.42
CA ALA A 316 -24.04 16.71 1.38
C ALA A 316 -24.78 15.62 2.19
N ALA A 317 -24.72 14.35 1.79
CA ALA A 317 -25.36 13.24 2.50
C ALA A 317 -24.57 12.71 3.70
N VAL A 318 -23.32 13.13 3.90
CA VAL A 318 -22.44 12.67 4.98
C VAL A 318 -21.74 13.84 5.65
N GLY A 319 -21.66 13.81 6.99
CA GLY A 319 -20.97 14.86 7.78
C GLY A 319 -19.46 14.67 7.92
N LEU A 320 -18.90 13.61 7.32
CA LEU A 320 -17.48 13.28 7.37
C LEU A 320 -16.77 13.65 6.06
N PRO A 321 -15.45 13.90 6.09
CA PRO A 321 -14.66 14.08 4.87
C PRO A 321 -14.77 12.88 3.92
N VAL A 322 -15.02 13.15 2.63
CA VAL A 322 -14.99 12.13 1.57
C VAL A 322 -13.68 12.24 0.81
N HIS A 323 -12.82 11.24 0.99
CA HIS A 323 -11.52 11.15 0.33
C HIS A 323 -11.65 10.46 -1.02
N ARG A 324 -11.10 11.08 -2.06
CA ARG A 324 -11.09 10.57 -3.43
C ARG A 324 -9.66 10.50 -3.95
N PRO A 325 -8.87 9.49 -3.57
CA PRO A 325 -7.46 9.41 -3.97
C PRO A 325 -7.26 9.41 -5.48
N LEU A 326 -8.26 8.98 -6.24
CA LEU A 326 -8.20 8.82 -7.68
C LEU A 326 -8.83 9.98 -8.46
N LEU A 327 -9.21 11.07 -7.79
CA LEU A 327 -10.01 12.15 -8.40
C LEU A 327 -9.43 12.67 -9.72
N ALA A 328 -8.10 12.77 -9.82
CA ALA A 328 -7.36 13.30 -10.97
C ALA A 328 -6.55 12.25 -11.73
N TRP A 329 -6.81 10.95 -11.50
CA TRP A 329 -6.10 9.86 -12.17
C TRP A 329 -6.77 9.48 -13.48
N ASP A 330 -5.97 9.18 -14.49
CA ASP A 330 -6.44 8.57 -15.70
C ASP A 330 -6.77 7.09 -15.51
N LYS A 331 -7.69 6.57 -16.33
CA LYS A 331 -8.13 5.17 -16.23
C LYS A 331 -6.98 4.18 -16.42
N ALA A 332 -6.00 4.51 -17.26
CA ALA A 332 -4.81 3.69 -17.47
C ALA A 332 -4.00 3.52 -16.18
N ASP A 333 -3.73 4.62 -15.46
CA ASP A 333 -2.97 4.60 -14.21
C ASP A 333 -3.68 3.78 -13.12
N ILE A 334 -5.02 3.90 -13.06
CA ILE A 334 -5.84 3.10 -12.13
C ILE A 334 -5.73 1.61 -12.45
N LEU A 335 -5.78 1.23 -13.74
CA LEU A 335 -5.67 -0.17 -14.16
C LEU A 335 -4.26 -0.73 -13.90
N ASP A 336 -3.22 0.06 -14.13
CA ASP A 336 -1.84 -0.34 -13.84
C ASP A 336 -1.65 -0.55 -12.34
N ARG A 337 -2.14 0.36 -11.51
CA ARG A 337 -2.12 0.17 -10.05
C ARG A 337 -2.94 -1.05 -9.62
N ALA A 338 -4.09 -1.30 -10.22
CA ALA A 338 -4.89 -2.49 -9.93
C ALA A 338 -4.13 -3.80 -10.25
N ARG A 339 -3.31 -3.82 -11.32
CA ARG A 339 -2.43 -4.95 -11.65
C ARG A 339 -1.33 -5.12 -10.61
N GLU A 340 -0.65 -4.04 -10.24
CA GLU A 340 0.41 -4.04 -9.23
C GLU A 340 -0.06 -4.61 -7.89
N ILE A 341 -1.24 -4.19 -7.42
CA ILE A 341 -1.79 -4.66 -6.14
C ILE A 341 -2.57 -5.98 -6.26
N GLY A 342 -2.66 -6.56 -7.45
CA GLY A 342 -3.26 -7.85 -7.71
C GLY A 342 -4.80 -7.89 -7.66
N THR A 343 -5.49 -6.74 -7.79
CA THR A 343 -6.97 -6.66 -7.76
C THR A 343 -7.60 -6.62 -9.15
N HIS A 344 -6.80 -6.52 -10.21
CA HIS A 344 -7.29 -6.38 -11.58
C HIS A 344 -8.10 -7.58 -12.06
N GLU A 345 -7.65 -8.80 -11.80
CA GLU A 345 -8.30 -10.03 -12.26
C GLU A 345 -9.69 -10.22 -11.66
N ASP A 346 -9.84 -9.90 -10.37
CA ASP A 346 -11.11 -10.03 -9.65
C ASP A 346 -12.18 -9.03 -10.14
N SER A 347 -11.76 -7.98 -10.88
CA SER A 347 -12.62 -6.85 -11.28
C SER A 347 -13.00 -6.84 -12.77
N SER A 348 -12.58 -7.83 -13.57
CA SER A 348 -12.74 -7.84 -15.03
C SER A 348 -14.14 -8.21 -15.53
N ILE A 349 -15.08 -8.54 -14.67
CA ILE A 349 -16.47 -8.91 -15.03
C ILE A 349 -17.40 -7.70 -14.84
N PRO A 350 -18.38 -7.44 -15.74
CA PRO A 350 -19.30 -6.27 -15.68
C PRO A 350 -19.96 -6.11 -14.30
N VAL A 351 -20.03 -4.87 -13.81
CA VAL A 351 -20.60 -4.53 -12.49
C VAL A 351 -22.08 -4.20 -12.66
N GLY A 352 -22.97 -4.83 -11.90
CA GLY A 352 -24.44 -4.69 -12.03
C GLY A 352 -25.02 -3.32 -11.69
N CYS A 353 -24.22 -2.35 -11.25
CA CYS A 353 -24.66 -0.96 -11.05
C CYS A 353 -25.25 -0.33 -12.32
N GLU A 354 -24.89 -0.83 -13.51
CA GLU A 354 -25.43 -0.38 -14.78
C GLU A 354 -26.96 -0.60 -14.89
N ARG A 355 -27.52 -1.52 -14.09
CA ARG A 355 -28.98 -1.74 -14.02
C ARG A 355 -29.72 -0.63 -13.27
N LEU A 356 -29.00 0.21 -12.54
CA LEU A 356 -29.55 1.39 -11.88
C LEU A 356 -29.41 2.65 -12.75
N ASP A 357 -28.61 2.62 -13.82
CA ASP A 357 -28.38 3.79 -14.66
C ASP A 357 -29.68 4.25 -15.32
N PRO A 358 -30.08 5.53 -15.18
CA PRO A 358 -31.23 6.06 -15.89
C PRO A 358 -30.88 6.28 -17.36
N PRO A 359 -31.89 6.31 -18.27
CA PRO A 359 -31.70 6.57 -19.69
C PRO A 359 -31.02 7.92 -19.97
N PHE A 360 -31.29 8.94 -19.15
CA PHE A 360 -30.78 10.30 -19.28
C PHE A 360 -30.22 10.77 -17.93
N PRO A 361 -28.97 10.38 -17.60
CA PRO A 361 -28.39 10.72 -16.29
C PRO A 361 -28.09 12.21 -16.18
N GLU A 362 -28.47 12.82 -15.04
CA GLU A 362 -28.17 14.21 -14.74
C GLU A 362 -26.67 14.45 -14.48
N THR A 363 -26.09 15.43 -15.17
CA THR A 363 -24.65 15.76 -15.10
C THR A 363 -24.33 17.03 -14.35
N ARG A 364 -25.34 17.85 -14.02
CA ARG A 364 -25.21 19.15 -13.38
C ARG A 364 -26.33 19.42 -12.38
N ALA A 365 -26.58 18.44 -11.53
CA ALA A 365 -27.62 18.55 -10.51
C ALA A 365 -27.34 19.66 -9.48
N THR A 366 -28.39 20.14 -8.85
CA THR A 366 -28.29 20.89 -7.60
C THR A 366 -28.79 20.00 -6.45
N LEU A 367 -28.37 20.30 -5.22
CA LEU A 367 -28.83 19.55 -4.04
C LEU A 367 -30.37 19.59 -3.95
N ALA A 368 -30.96 20.75 -4.10
CA ALA A 368 -32.41 20.92 -4.03
C ALA A 368 -33.17 20.09 -5.10
N THR A 369 -32.60 19.96 -6.32
CA THR A 369 -33.22 19.14 -7.38
C THR A 369 -33.19 17.66 -7.04
N VAL A 370 -32.08 17.19 -6.44
CA VAL A 370 -31.94 15.78 -6.06
C VAL A 370 -32.83 15.46 -4.85
N GLU A 371 -32.81 16.30 -3.81
CA GLU A 371 -33.67 16.13 -2.63
C GLU A 371 -35.18 16.18 -2.95
N ALA A 372 -35.58 16.98 -3.92
CA ALA A 372 -36.96 17.02 -4.35
C ALA A 372 -37.42 15.76 -5.17
N ALA A 373 -36.46 15.00 -5.70
CA ALA A 373 -36.69 13.82 -6.52
C ALA A 373 -36.52 12.51 -5.75
N GLU A 374 -35.82 12.51 -4.63
CA GLU A 374 -35.62 11.31 -3.80
C GLU A 374 -36.71 11.19 -2.72
N PRO A 375 -37.00 9.97 -2.23
CA PRO A 375 -37.87 9.79 -1.08
C PRO A 375 -37.39 10.59 0.14
N ASP A 376 -38.32 11.26 0.83
CA ASP A 376 -37.99 12.11 2.01
C ASP A 376 -37.23 11.37 3.10
N ASP A 377 -37.43 10.06 3.24
CA ASP A 377 -36.80 9.18 4.24
C ASP A 377 -35.58 8.39 3.71
N LEU A 378 -35.13 8.63 2.48
CA LEU A 378 -34.05 7.86 1.83
C LEU A 378 -32.81 7.73 2.70
N LEU A 379 -32.31 8.84 3.24
CA LEU A 379 -31.07 8.84 4.03
C LEU A 379 -31.25 8.19 5.40
N ASP A 380 -32.44 8.28 6.00
CA ASP A 380 -32.75 7.62 7.27
C ASP A 380 -32.87 6.11 7.07
N ARG A 381 -33.54 5.67 6.02
CA ARG A 381 -33.59 4.25 5.61
C ARG A 381 -32.19 3.72 5.31
N ALA A 382 -31.37 4.48 4.59
CA ALA A 382 -29.99 4.12 4.31
C ALA A 382 -29.17 3.94 5.59
N ALA A 383 -29.31 4.82 6.57
CA ALA A 383 -28.67 4.67 7.88
C ALA A 383 -29.16 3.42 8.62
N ALA A 384 -30.48 3.15 8.59
CA ALA A 384 -31.09 2.01 9.28
C ALA A 384 -30.62 0.65 8.71
N THR A 385 -30.29 0.55 7.41
CA THR A 385 -29.80 -0.72 6.84
C THR A 385 -28.50 -1.21 7.48
N VAL A 386 -27.74 -0.31 8.13
CA VAL A 386 -26.50 -0.67 8.84
C VAL A 386 -26.78 -1.55 10.08
N ASP A 387 -28.02 -1.60 10.60
CA ASP A 387 -28.39 -2.52 11.68
C ASP A 387 -28.36 -3.99 11.22
N GLU A 388 -28.50 -4.24 9.93
CA GLU A 388 -28.45 -5.57 9.32
C GLU A 388 -27.06 -5.91 8.75
N LEU A 389 -26.06 -5.09 9.06
CA LEU A 389 -24.67 -5.31 8.60
C LEU A 389 -24.17 -6.70 9.05
N ARG A 390 -23.62 -7.45 8.12
CA ARG A 390 -22.89 -8.69 8.39
C ARG A 390 -21.42 -8.56 8.01
N THR A 391 -20.56 -9.24 8.75
CA THR A 391 -19.13 -9.22 8.52
C THR A 391 -18.65 -10.54 7.94
N VAL A 392 -17.85 -10.48 6.90
CA VAL A 392 -17.22 -11.65 6.26
C VAL A 392 -15.72 -11.59 6.46
N ALA A 393 -15.14 -12.71 6.90
CA ALA A 393 -13.70 -12.81 7.11
C ALA A 393 -12.95 -12.61 5.77
N ALA A 394 -11.98 -11.71 5.78
CA ALA A 394 -10.98 -11.61 4.74
C ALA A 394 -9.80 -12.51 5.14
N GLN A 395 -9.96 -13.84 5.03
CA GLN A 395 -8.78 -14.71 5.17
C GLN A 395 -7.89 -14.45 3.96
N PRO A 396 -6.59 -14.12 4.16
CA PRO A 396 -5.65 -14.01 3.06
C PRO A 396 -5.55 -15.35 2.33
N LEU A 397 -5.47 -15.27 1.00
CA LEU A 397 -5.23 -16.44 0.14
C LEU A 397 -3.80 -16.94 0.30
#